data_f232a0bbf33a7640540cfa52fa8ff25a
#
_entry.id   f232a0bbf33a7640540cfa52fa8ff25a
#
_cell.length_a   1.000
_cell.length_b   1.000
_cell.length_c   1.000
_cell.angle_alpha   90.00
_cell.angle_beta   90.00
_cell.angle_gamma   90.00
#
_symmetry.space_group_name_H-M   'P 1'
#
loop_
_entity.id
_entity.type
_entity.pdbx_description
1 polymer ?
#
loop_
_entity_poly.entity_id
_entity_poly.type
_entity_poly.pdbx_seq_one_letter_code
_entity_poly.pdbx_strand_id
1 'polypeptide(L)'
;MLDIKFVRENPDIVKENIRKKFQNAKLPLVDEAIALDAQRRQAIADGEALKAERNKLSKANGPLFGKLKKCTDETEKAAIQAQIDANNAAVKADADRMATLEAQKEQAEAALNKIMLVIPQIIDESVPIGPDDSCNVEVERFGEPKTPDFEVPYHTDIMERFDGIDLDAAGRVSGSGFYYLCLLYTSDAAD
;
A
#
# COMPACT_ATOMS: atom_id res chain seq x y z
N MET A 1 -5.88 -3.63 -3.76
CA MET A 1 -4.95 -4.21 -2.76
C MET A 1 -5.79 -4.80 -1.64
N LEU A 2 -5.48 -6.01 -1.17
CA LEU A 2 -6.18 -6.63 -0.03
C LEU A 2 -5.89 -5.85 1.26
N ASP A 3 -6.81 -5.94 2.23
CA ASP A 3 -6.55 -5.45 3.58
C ASP A 3 -5.62 -6.43 4.31
N ILE A 4 -4.57 -5.91 4.96
CA ILE A 4 -3.63 -6.73 5.76
C ILE A 4 -4.32 -7.45 6.92
N LYS A 5 -5.37 -6.85 7.49
CA LYS A 5 -6.19 -7.51 8.52
C LYS A 5 -6.84 -8.77 7.95
N PHE A 6 -7.41 -8.68 6.74
CA PHE A 6 -8.00 -9.83 6.07
C PHE A 6 -6.96 -10.93 5.81
N VAL A 7 -5.77 -10.55 5.30
CA VAL A 7 -4.67 -11.50 5.04
C VAL A 7 -4.24 -12.23 6.31
N ARG A 8 -4.14 -11.52 7.41
CA ARG A 8 -3.77 -12.07 8.72
C ARG A 8 -4.82 -13.00 9.31
N GLU A 9 -6.10 -12.64 9.19
CA GLU A 9 -7.21 -13.41 9.74
C GLU A 9 -7.58 -14.62 8.86
N ASN A 10 -7.29 -14.56 7.55
CA ASN A 10 -7.67 -15.57 6.58
C ASN A 10 -6.50 -15.97 5.66
N PRO A 11 -5.34 -16.39 6.18
CA PRO A 11 -4.16 -16.70 5.36
C PRO A 11 -4.42 -17.86 4.39
N ASP A 12 -5.21 -18.85 4.79
CA ASP A 12 -5.50 -20.02 3.96
C ASP A 12 -6.38 -19.65 2.75
N ILE A 13 -7.35 -18.75 2.91
CA ILE A 13 -8.18 -18.24 1.81
C ILE A 13 -7.29 -17.50 0.79
N VAL A 14 -6.36 -16.67 1.27
CA VAL A 14 -5.44 -15.93 0.40
C VAL A 14 -4.50 -16.89 -0.33
N LYS A 15 -3.94 -17.89 0.36
CA LYS A 15 -3.08 -18.91 -0.25
C LYS A 15 -3.83 -19.76 -1.28
N GLU A 16 -5.08 -20.13 -0.99
CA GLU A 16 -5.92 -20.87 -1.92
C GLU A 16 -6.24 -20.03 -3.18
N ASN A 17 -6.55 -18.76 -3.00
CA ASN A 17 -6.75 -17.84 -4.11
C ASN A 17 -5.49 -17.69 -5.01
N ILE A 18 -4.30 -17.67 -4.41
CA ILE A 18 -3.03 -17.66 -5.13
C ILE A 18 -2.87 -18.94 -5.97
N ARG A 19 -3.25 -20.12 -5.43
CA ARG A 19 -3.25 -21.39 -6.18
C ARG A 19 -4.24 -21.39 -7.32
N LYS A 20 -5.48 -20.90 -7.10
CA LYS A 20 -6.50 -20.75 -8.13
C LYS A 20 -6.06 -19.87 -9.28
N LYS A 21 -5.19 -18.90 -9.02
CA LYS A 21 -4.58 -18.02 -10.04
C LYS A 21 -3.26 -18.54 -10.63
N PHE A 22 -2.88 -19.78 -10.34
CA PHE A 22 -1.64 -20.41 -10.82
C PHE A 22 -0.35 -19.63 -10.48
N GLN A 23 -0.36 -18.87 -9.36
CA GLN A 23 0.75 -18.01 -8.96
C GLN A 23 1.48 -18.55 -7.72
N ASN A 24 1.74 -19.84 -7.66
CA ASN A 24 2.29 -20.55 -6.50
C ASN A 24 3.59 -19.97 -5.94
N ALA A 25 4.40 -19.32 -6.79
CA ALA A 25 5.61 -18.61 -6.36
C ALA A 25 5.35 -17.51 -5.33
N LYS A 26 4.11 -17.01 -5.23
CA LYS A 26 3.70 -15.96 -4.29
C LYS A 26 3.22 -16.49 -2.94
N LEU A 27 3.08 -17.81 -2.76
CA LEU A 27 2.61 -18.39 -1.49
C LEU A 27 3.42 -17.96 -0.27
N PRO A 28 4.78 -17.93 -0.31
CA PRO A 28 5.58 -17.49 0.83
C PRO A 28 5.35 -16.03 1.23
N LEU A 29 4.96 -15.18 0.27
CA LEU A 29 4.73 -13.75 0.52
C LEU A 29 3.58 -13.50 1.51
N VAL A 30 2.63 -14.43 1.63
CA VAL A 30 1.53 -14.32 2.60
C VAL A 30 2.06 -14.42 4.02
N ASP A 31 2.93 -15.39 4.30
CA ASP A 31 3.53 -15.56 5.63
C ASP A 31 4.49 -14.42 5.96
N GLU A 32 5.25 -13.94 4.96
CA GLU A 32 6.14 -12.79 5.09
C GLU A 32 5.36 -11.51 5.40
N ALA A 33 4.23 -11.27 4.73
CA ALA A 33 3.36 -10.13 5.01
C ALA A 33 2.82 -10.15 6.44
N ILE A 34 2.42 -11.32 6.94
CA ILE A 34 1.93 -11.48 8.32
C ILE A 34 3.05 -11.21 9.33
N ALA A 35 4.26 -11.70 9.07
CA ALA A 35 5.41 -11.47 9.92
C ALA A 35 5.80 -9.97 9.98
N LEU A 36 5.82 -9.29 8.84
CA LEU A 36 6.09 -7.85 8.75
C LEU A 36 5.00 -7.02 9.45
N ASP A 37 3.73 -7.39 9.31
CA ASP A 37 2.65 -6.73 10.05
C ASP A 37 2.79 -6.91 11.56
N ALA A 38 3.22 -8.10 12.01
CA ALA A 38 3.48 -8.34 13.42
C ALA A 38 4.63 -7.45 13.94
N GLN A 39 5.74 -7.34 13.20
CA GLN A 39 6.85 -6.47 13.53
C GLN A 39 6.43 -4.99 13.59
N ARG A 40 5.68 -4.54 12.59
CA ARG A 40 5.14 -3.18 12.52
C ARG A 40 4.27 -2.87 13.75
N ARG A 41 3.34 -3.75 14.10
CA ARG A 41 2.45 -3.58 15.26
C ARG A 41 3.20 -3.59 16.58
N GLN A 42 4.24 -4.43 16.70
CA GLN A 42 5.08 -4.46 17.88
C GLN A 42 5.85 -3.15 18.04
N ALA A 43 6.49 -2.66 16.99
CA ALA A 43 7.21 -1.38 17.01
C ALA A 43 6.30 -0.20 17.39
N ILE A 44 5.03 -0.20 16.92
CA ILE A 44 4.04 0.81 17.30
C ILE A 44 3.72 0.70 18.81
N ALA A 45 3.43 -0.49 19.31
CA ALA A 45 3.08 -0.70 20.72
C ALA A 45 4.24 -0.31 21.67
N ASP A 46 5.46 -0.70 21.32
CA ASP A 46 6.65 -0.35 22.09
C ASP A 46 6.92 1.17 22.06
N GLY A 47 6.71 1.81 20.89
CA GLY A 47 6.81 3.26 20.75
C GLY A 47 5.77 4.02 21.60
N GLU A 48 4.54 3.53 21.64
CA GLU A 48 3.48 4.11 22.50
C GLU A 48 3.79 3.94 23.99
N ALA A 49 4.32 2.77 24.40
CA ALA A 49 4.75 2.52 25.78
C ALA A 49 5.86 3.48 26.19
N LEU A 50 6.90 3.67 25.35
CA LEU A 50 7.98 4.63 25.62
C LEU A 50 7.47 6.08 25.68
N LYS A 51 6.53 6.48 24.82
CA LYS A 51 5.87 7.79 24.87
C LYS A 51 5.15 8.00 26.21
N ALA A 52 4.44 6.99 26.68
CA ALA A 52 3.73 7.04 27.97
C ALA A 52 4.72 7.16 29.15
N GLU A 53 5.81 6.40 29.12
CA GLU A 53 6.87 6.47 30.13
C GLU A 53 7.56 7.83 30.16
N ARG A 54 7.97 8.35 29.01
CA ARG A 54 8.54 9.70 28.87
C ARG A 54 7.61 10.77 29.44
N ASN A 55 6.32 10.69 29.14
CA ASN A 55 5.34 11.64 29.65
C ASN A 55 5.17 11.55 31.15
N LYS A 56 5.27 10.34 31.73
CA LYS A 56 5.23 10.10 33.18
C LYS A 56 6.46 10.71 33.87
N LEU A 57 7.65 10.48 33.32
CA LEU A 57 8.90 11.03 33.86
C LEU A 57 8.92 12.57 33.76
N SER A 58 8.48 13.12 32.63
CA SER A 58 8.40 14.58 32.46
C SER A 58 7.42 15.23 33.44
N LYS A 59 6.28 14.59 33.71
CA LYS A 59 5.30 15.05 34.71
C LYS A 59 5.85 14.95 36.13
N ALA A 60 6.66 13.93 36.43
CA ALA A 60 7.29 13.75 37.75
C ALA A 60 8.31 14.85 38.05
N ASN A 61 8.96 15.41 37.02
CA ASN A 61 9.91 16.51 37.21
C ASN A 61 9.27 17.82 37.70
N GLY A 62 7.98 18.09 37.33
CA GLY A 62 7.29 19.31 37.75
C GLY A 62 7.27 19.55 39.25
N PRO A 63 6.75 18.60 40.05
CA PRO A 63 6.82 18.69 41.54
C PRO A 63 8.23 18.77 42.08
N LEU A 64 9.21 18.07 41.47
CA LEU A 64 10.61 18.12 41.89
C LEU A 64 11.22 19.50 41.72
N PHE A 65 10.97 20.18 40.59
CA PHE A 65 11.36 21.57 40.35
C PHE A 65 10.70 22.52 41.38
N GLY A 66 9.43 22.27 41.73
CA GLY A 66 8.73 23.02 42.77
C GLY A 66 9.36 22.87 44.15
N LYS A 67 9.81 21.67 44.53
CA LYS A 67 10.50 21.37 45.78
C LYS A 67 11.89 21.97 45.76
N LEU A 68 12.66 21.85 44.68
CA LEU A 68 14.00 22.40 44.52
C LEU A 68 14.02 23.92 44.78
N LYS A 69 13.01 24.66 44.30
CA LYS A 69 12.90 26.11 44.50
C LYS A 69 12.59 26.51 45.94
N LYS A 70 11.95 25.65 46.74
CA LYS A 70 11.54 25.90 48.12
C LYS A 70 12.49 25.34 49.16
N CYS A 71 13.38 24.43 48.76
CA CYS A 71 14.30 23.78 49.65
C CYS A 71 15.44 24.71 50.05
N THR A 72 15.80 24.77 51.32
CA THR A 72 16.89 25.58 51.85
C THR A 72 18.10 24.73 52.24
N ASP A 73 17.92 23.41 52.37
CA ASP A 73 18.97 22.46 52.71
C ASP A 73 19.76 22.03 51.46
N GLU A 74 21.07 22.18 51.49
CA GLU A 74 21.96 21.88 50.35
C GLU A 74 22.03 20.37 50.07
N THR A 75 21.91 19.50 51.08
CA THR A 75 21.90 18.04 50.91
C THR A 75 20.63 17.57 50.23
N GLU A 76 19.50 18.12 50.62
CA GLU A 76 18.20 17.83 49.98
C GLU A 76 18.11 18.37 48.54
N LYS A 77 18.65 19.56 48.29
CA LYS A 77 18.75 20.11 46.92
C LYS A 77 19.57 19.20 46.01
N ALA A 78 20.72 18.73 46.47
CA ALA A 78 21.56 17.82 45.67
C ALA A 78 20.83 16.50 45.33
N ALA A 79 20.08 15.94 46.27
CA ALA A 79 19.30 14.73 46.06
C ALA A 79 18.18 14.95 45.05
N ILE A 80 17.43 16.07 45.14
CA ILE A 80 16.37 16.40 44.20
C ILE A 80 16.94 16.66 42.77
N GLN A 81 18.07 17.38 42.69
CA GLN A 81 18.76 17.62 41.44
C GLN A 81 19.22 16.32 40.78
N ALA A 82 19.82 15.40 41.54
CA ALA A 82 20.24 14.10 41.04
C ALA A 82 19.06 13.28 40.49
N GLN A 83 17.89 13.38 41.12
CA GLN A 83 16.69 12.71 40.63
C GLN A 83 16.14 13.32 39.34
N ILE A 84 16.16 14.65 39.19
CA ILE A 84 15.82 15.35 37.96
C ILE A 84 16.78 14.96 36.83
N ASP A 85 18.09 14.92 37.13
CA ASP A 85 19.11 14.56 36.13
C ASP A 85 18.97 13.09 35.68
N ALA A 86 18.67 12.19 36.61
CA ALA A 86 18.36 10.79 36.28
C ALA A 86 17.11 10.66 35.35
N ASN A 87 16.05 11.38 35.69
CA ASN A 87 14.84 11.41 34.86
C ASN A 87 15.12 11.98 33.46
N ASN A 88 15.90 13.06 33.37
CA ASN A 88 16.28 13.66 32.08
C ASN A 88 17.20 12.73 31.27
N ALA A 89 18.10 12.00 31.90
CA ALA A 89 18.94 10.99 31.24
C ALA A 89 18.09 9.84 30.70
N ALA A 90 17.10 9.36 31.45
CA ALA A 90 16.15 8.35 30.99
C ALA A 90 15.32 8.84 29.80
N VAL A 91 14.79 10.07 29.87
CA VAL A 91 14.03 10.68 28.74
C VAL A 91 14.89 10.80 27.48
N LYS A 92 16.18 11.10 27.62
CA LYS A 92 17.12 11.17 26.50
C LYS A 92 17.38 9.78 25.88
N ALA A 93 17.61 8.78 26.73
CA ALA A 93 17.78 7.40 26.26
C ALA A 93 16.53 6.85 25.54
N ASP A 94 15.34 7.22 26.03
CA ASP A 94 14.08 6.85 25.38
C ASP A 94 13.89 7.54 24.03
N ALA A 95 14.45 8.73 23.82
CA ALA A 95 14.40 9.41 22.52
C ALA A 95 15.18 8.63 21.45
N ASP A 96 16.36 8.10 21.78
CA ASP A 96 17.15 7.29 20.84
C ASP A 96 16.45 5.95 20.53
N ARG A 97 15.84 5.33 21.55
CA ARG A 97 15.02 4.13 21.38
C ARG A 97 13.80 4.37 20.48
N MET A 98 13.12 5.50 20.67
CA MET A 98 11.99 5.89 19.83
C MET A 98 12.39 6.07 18.37
N ALA A 99 13.53 6.71 18.10
CA ALA A 99 14.03 6.85 16.74
C ALA A 99 14.31 5.48 16.07
N THR A 100 14.86 4.54 16.85
CA THR A 100 15.10 3.17 16.37
C THR A 100 13.78 2.44 16.04
N LEU A 101 12.78 2.53 16.92
CA LEU A 101 11.47 1.90 16.71
C LEU A 101 10.72 2.52 15.54
N GLU A 102 10.81 3.83 15.35
CA GLU A 102 10.21 4.51 14.19
C GLU A 102 10.85 4.04 12.88
N ALA A 103 12.19 3.93 12.85
CA ALA A 103 12.90 3.39 11.69
C ALA A 103 12.51 1.92 11.38
N GLN A 104 12.36 1.08 12.41
CA GLN A 104 11.91 -0.31 12.26
C GLN A 104 10.48 -0.37 11.71
N LYS A 105 9.59 0.46 12.24
CA LYS A 105 8.20 0.59 11.75
C LYS A 105 8.18 0.97 10.28
N GLU A 106 8.92 2.03 9.88
CA GLU A 106 8.98 2.50 8.49
C GLU A 106 9.53 1.43 7.53
N GLN A 107 10.57 0.71 7.95
CA GLN A 107 11.13 -0.38 7.16
C GLN A 107 10.14 -1.53 6.98
N ALA A 108 9.48 -1.94 8.07
CA ALA A 108 8.46 -3.00 8.00
C ALA A 108 7.28 -2.58 7.13
N GLU A 109 6.84 -1.32 7.23
CA GLU A 109 5.73 -0.78 6.45
C GLU A 109 6.06 -0.69 4.95
N ALA A 110 7.26 -0.24 4.61
CA ALA A 110 7.74 -0.19 3.23
C ALA A 110 7.86 -1.59 2.60
N ALA A 111 8.38 -2.57 3.35
CA ALA A 111 8.48 -3.95 2.90
C ALA A 111 7.09 -4.59 2.75
N LEU A 112 6.20 -4.39 3.73
CA LEU A 112 4.83 -4.88 3.70
C LEU A 112 4.07 -4.33 2.49
N ASN A 113 4.16 -3.04 2.21
CA ASN A 113 3.50 -2.41 1.07
C ASN A 113 3.95 -3.03 -0.26
N LYS A 114 5.24 -3.31 -0.44
CA LYS A 114 5.75 -3.98 -1.64
C LYS A 114 5.12 -5.35 -1.83
N ILE A 115 5.01 -6.14 -0.77
CA ILE A 115 4.41 -7.49 -0.82
C ILE A 115 2.91 -7.38 -1.11
N MET A 116 2.19 -6.50 -0.42
CA MET A 116 0.75 -6.34 -0.57
C MET A 116 0.33 -5.90 -1.97
N LEU A 117 1.18 -5.17 -2.70
CA LEU A 117 0.95 -4.82 -4.10
C LEU A 117 1.06 -6.03 -5.03
N VAL A 118 1.81 -7.06 -4.65
CA VAL A 118 2.05 -8.27 -5.47
C VAL A 118 1.04 -9.37 -5.18
N ILE A 119 0.46 -9.43 -3.97
CA ILE A 119 -0.58 -10.40 -3.61
C ILE A 119 -1.85 -10.11 -4.43
N PRO A 120 -2.38 -11.12 -5.16
CA PRO A 120 -3.54 -10.91 -6.02
C PRO A 120 -4.83 -10.74 -5.21
N GLN A 121 -5.78 -9.99 -5.77
CA GLN A 121 -7.15 -9.88 -5.23
C GLN A 121 -7.85 -11.24 -5.25
N ILE A 122 -8.76 -11.46 -4.29
CA ILE A 122 -9.60 -12.65 -4.25
C ILE A 122 -10.52 -12.65 -5.48
N ILE A 123 -10.59 -13.79 -6.13
CA ILE A 123 -11.55 -14.02 -7.23
C ILE A 123 -12.91 -14.40 -6.65
N ASP A 124 -13.96 -13.99 -7.33
CA ASP A 124 -15.32 -14.37 -6.98
C ASP A 124 -15.54 -15.87 -7.25
N GLU A 125 -16.42 -16.49 -6.49
CA GLU A 125 -16.71 -17.93 -6.60
C GLU A 125 -17.37 -18.31 -7.94
N SER A 126 -18.05 -17.35 -8.58
CA SER A 126 -18.68 -17.53 -9.89
C SER A 126 -17.69 -17.56 -11.05
N VAL A 127 -16.43 -17.13 -10.83
CA VAL A 127 -15.42 -17.06 -11.90
C VAL A 127 -14.82 -18.44 -12.15
N PRO A 128 -14.87 -18.95 -13.41
CA PRO A 128 -14.23 -20.21 -13.77
C PRO A 128 -12.72 -20.19 -13.49
N ILE A 129 -12.20 -21.29 -12.98
CA ILE A 129 -10.77 -21.41 -12.70
C ILE A 129 -10.10 -22.07 -13.90
N GLY A 130 -9.15 -21.34 -14.50
CA GLY A 130 -8.40 -21.84 -15.64
C GLY A 130 -7.11 -21.02 -15.87
N PRO A 131 -6.13 -21.61 -16.58
CA PRO A 131 -4.86 -20.94 -16.87
C PRO A 131 -4.98 -19.81 -17.88
N ASP A 132 -5.97 -19.87 -18.77
CA ASP A 132 -6.17 -18.94 -19.87
C ASP A 132 -7.66 -18.80 -20.26
N ASP A 133 -7.94 -18.05 -21.30
CA ASP A 133 -9.27 -17.72 -21.82
C ASP A 133 -10.00 -18.92 -22.43
N SER A 134 -9.32 -20.02 -22.77
CA SER A 134 -9.96 -21.25 -23.24
C SER A 134 -10.85 -21.90 -22.20
N CYS A 135 -10.64 -21.57 -20.92
CA CYS A 135 -11.41 -22.04 -19.77
C CYS A 135 -12.63 -21.15 -19.47
N ASN A 136 -12.82 -20.06 -20.20
CA ASN A 136 -13.97 -19.18 -20.01
C ASN A 136 -15.27 -19.92 -20.38
N VAL A 137 -16.30 -19.70 -19.57
CA VAL A 137 -17.64 -20.25 -19.78
C VAL A 137 -18.55 -19.14 -20.26
N GLU A 138 -19.21 -19.36 -21.41
CA GLU A 138 -20.22 -18.44 -21.90
C GLU A 138 -21.41 -18.46 -20.93
N VAL A 139 -21.71 -17.32 -20.32
CA VAL A 139 -22.79 -17.19 -19.33
C VAL A 139 -24.09 -16.79 -20.00
N GLU A 140 -24.02 -15.92 -21.00
CA GLU A 140 -25.19 -15.41 -21.70
C GLU A 140 -24.81 -15.01 -23.13
N ARG A 141 -25.70 -15.26 -24.05
CA ARG A 141 -25.59 -14.83 -25.45
C ARG A 141 -26.79 -13.96 -25.80
N PHE A 142 -26.52 -12.74 -26.28
CA PHE A 142 -27.56 -11.81 -26.73
C PHE A 142 -27.47 -11.59 -28.20
N GLY A 143 -28.56 -11.94 -28.92
CA GLY A 143 -28.70 -11.83 -30.37
C GLY A 143 -27.82 -12.81 -31.17
N GLU A 144 -27.94 -12.76 -32.46
CA GLU A 144 -27.10 -13.50 -33.39
C GLU A 144 -26.31 -12.53 -34.28
N PRO A 145 -24.99 -12.72 -34.42
CA PRO A 145 -24.19 -11.88 -35.30
C PRO A 145 -24.65 -12.07 -36.76
N LYS A 146 -24.99 -10.98 -37.41
CA LYS A 146 -25.26 -10.98 -38.84
C LYS A 146 -23.96 -10.70 -39.57
N THR A 147 -23.44 -11.71 -40.27
CA THR A 147 -22.28 -11.51 -41.13
C THR A 147 -22.77 -10.87 -42.41
N PRO A 148 -22.33 -9.66 -42.80
CA PRO A 148 -22.70 -9.05 -44.08
C PRO A 148 -22.11 -9.86 -45.22
N ASP A 149 -22.72 -9.72 -46.39
CA ASP A 149 -22.34 -10.37 -47.68
C ASP A 149 -21.19 -9.61 -48.40
N PHE A 150 -20.66 -8.59 -47.78
CA PHE A 150 -19.55 -7.79 -48.30
C PHE A 150 -18.36 -7.82 -47.31
N GLU A 151 -17.17 -7.53 -47.84
CA GLU A 151 -15.95 -7.41 -47.00
C GLU A 151 -16.07 -6.19 -46.09
N VAL A 152 -16.04 -6.43 -44.79
CA VAL A 152 -16.09 -5.38 -43.76
C VAL A 152 -14.68 -4.78 -43.60
N PRO A 153 -14.49 -3.49 -43.96
CA PRO A 153 -13.18 -2.85 -43.78
C PRO A 153 -12.87 -2.66 -42.32
N TYR A 154 -11.60 -2.62 -42.00
CA TYR A 154 -11.15 -2.27 -40.63
C TYR A 154 -11.55 -0.83 -40.30
N HIS A 155 -11.74 -0.56 -39.01
CA HIS A 155 -12.11 0.78 -38.55
C HIS A 155 -11.07 1.85 -38.94
N THR A 156 -9.78 1.50 -38.97
CA THR A 156 -8.69 2.38 -39.44
C THR A 156 -8.86 2.76 -40.89
N ASP A 157 -9.19 1.80 -41.78
CA ASP A 157 -9.41 2.04 -43.19
C ASP A 157 -10.61 2.97 -43.45
N ILE A 158 -11.66 2.81 -42.61
CA ILE A 158 -12.84 3.69 -42.65
C ILE A 158 -12.42 5.12 -42.21
N MET A 159 -11.65 5.23 -41.11
CA MET A 159 -11.21 6.52 -40.60
C MET A 159 -10.28 7.24 -41.59
N GLU A 160 -9.37 6.53 -42.24
CA GLU A 160 -8.50 7.09 -43.29
C GLU A 160 -9.29 7.62 -44.46
N ARG A 161 -10.37 6.93 -44.91
CA ARG A 161 -11.25 7.40 -46.03
C ARG A 161 -11.94 8.73 -45.73
N PHE A 162 -12.12 9.06 -44.46
CA PHE A 162 -12.74 10.31 -44.00
C PHE A 162 -11.71 11.33 -43.48
N ASP A 163 -10.40 11.11 -43.74
CA ASP A 163 -9.31 11.92 -43.20
C ASP A 163 -9.39 12.08 -41.68
N GLY A 164 -9.99 11.08 -40.98
CA GLY A 164 -10.25 11.12 -39.56
C GLY A 164 -9.08 10.62 -38.68
N ILE A 165 -8.07 10.00 -39.32
CA ILE A 165 -6.88 9.50 -38.63
C ILE A 165 -5.63 9.73 -39.47
N ASP A 166 -4.54 10.13 -38.87
CA ASP A 166 -3.23 10.27 -39.51
C ASP A 166 -2.20 9.43 -38.75
N LEU A 167 -1.95 8.23 -39.22
CA LEU A 167 -1.01 7.28 -38.68
C LEU A 167 0.44 7.65 -39.07
N ASP A 168 0.64 8.21 -40.25
CA ASP A 168 1.96 8.57 -40.76
C ASP A 168 2.55 9.76 -40.02
N ALA A 169 1.77 10.82 -39.80
CA ALA A 169 2.21 11.96 -39.01
C ALA A 169 2.48 11.55 -37.55
N ALA A 170 1.61 10.74 -36.96
CA ALA A 170 1.80 10.22 -35.62
C ALA A 170 3.08 9.38 -35.51
N GLY A 171 3.33 8.50 -36.46
CA GLY A 171 4.53 7.67 -36.53
C GLY A 171 5.82 8.49 -36.63
N ARG A 172 5.81 9.59 -37.43
CA ARG A 172 6.98 10.50 -37.58
C ARG A 172 7.28 11.30 -36.32
N VAL A 173 6.28 11.68 -35.54
CA VAL A 173 6.44 12.54 -34.35
C VAL A 173 6.64 11.75 -33.07
N SER A 174 5.87 10.67 -32.88
CA SER A 174 5.76 9.96 -31.61
C SER A 174 6.21 8.50 -31.67
N GLY A 175 6.54 7.98 -32.85
CA GLY A 175 6.94 6.59 -33.05
C GLY A 175 5.74 5.65 -33.29
N SER A 176 6.01 4.33 -33.33
CA SER A 176 5.01 3.31 -33.57
C SER A 176 3.99 3.20 -32.42
N GLY A 177 2.74 2.92 -32.78
CA GLY A 177 1.66 2.72 -31.80
C GLY A 177 0.91 3.99 -31.40
N PHE A 178 1.26 5.13 -31.99
CA PHE A 178 0.50 6.39 -31.84
C PHE A 178 -0.37 6.68 -33.06
N TYR A 179 -1.41 7.47 -32.85
CA TYR A 179 -2.32 7.94 -33.90
C TYR A 179 -2.78 9.36 -33.59
N TYR A 180 -3.06 10.14 -34.65
CA TYR A 180 -3.71 11.44 -34.53
C TYR A 180 -5.14 11.29 -35.02
N LEU A 181 -6.10 11.78 -34.22
CA LEU A 181 -7.48 11.92 -34.63
C LEU A 181 -7.71 13.32 -35.16
N CYS A 182 -8.32 13.42 -36.35
CA CYS A 182 -8.64 14.70 -36.95
C CYS A 182 -9.96 15.25 -36.40
N LEU A 183 -10.15 16.56 -36.51
CA LEU A 183 -11.18 17.39 -35.87
C LEU A 183 -12.64 16.91 -35.94
N LEU A 184 -13.01 16.11 -36.96
CA LEU A 184 -14.40 15.60 -37.11
C LEU A 184 -14.84 14.65 -35.98
N TYR A 185 -13.88 14.04 -35.26
CA TYR A 185 -14.19 13.07 -34.17
C TYR A 185 -13.98 13.66 -32.78
N THR A 186 -13.38 14.83 -32.67
CA THR A 186 -13.13 15.49 -31.37
C THR A 186 -14.23 16.47 -30.99
N SER A 187 -15.09 16.88 -31.90
CA SER A 187 -16.20 17.80 -31.66
C SER A 187 -17.45 17.15 -31.09
N ASP A 188 -17.69 15.86 -31.36
CA ASP A 188 -18.88 15.13 -30.88
C ASP A 188 -18.73 14.49 -29.50
N ALA A 189 -17.55 14.53 -28.89
CA ALA A 189 -17.32 14.00 -27.54
C ALA A 189 -17.62 15.02 -26.42
N ALA A 190 -18.13 16.21 -26.77
CA ALA A 190 -18.36 17.33 -25.85
C ALA A 190 -19.86 17.69 -25.64
N ASP A 191 -20.82 16.92 -26.22
CA ASP A 191 -22.26 17.11 -25.99
C ASP A 191 -22.84 16.05 -25.02
#